data_125152013b3d0b0185a80cc86d674120
#
_entry.id   125152013b3d0b0185a80cc86d674120
#
_cell.length_a   1.000
_cell.length_b   1.000
_cell.length_c   1.000
_cell.angle_alpha   90.00
_cell.angle_beta   90.00
_cell.angle_gamma   90.00
#
_symmetry.space_group_name_H-M   'P 1'
#
loop_
_entity.id
_entity.type
_entity.pdbx_description
1 polymer ?
#
loop_
_entity_poly.entity_id
_entity_poly.type
_entity_poly.pdbx_seq_one_letter_code
_entity_poly.pdbx_strand_id
1 'polypeptide(L)'
;YGEDIDLSYRMVKEGYQNWYLPVNMLHYKGESTKKDSMRYVKVFYEAMLIFYRKHFPRFRAVVYPFIKLGVLVRQGLAVARRLFSRLFGKSSTPIEDRAGWVILSSKPDAVAKAVGIKDYATKIPESGAANVLIDDASHSYEQIVGTIAANHSKDRFFHIYANESGIVITPKMN
;
A
#
# COMPACT_ATOMS: atom_id res chain seq x y z
N TYR A 1 -5.72 13.48 0.02
CA TYR A 1 -4.41 13.51 -0.66
C TYR A 1 -3.89 14.94 -0.74
N GLY A 2 -2.63 15.15 -0.34
CA GLY A 2 -1.95 16.44 -0.44
C GLY A 2 -2.06 17.32 0.80
N GLU A 3 -2.79 16.89 1.82
CA GLU A 3 -2.91 17.56 3.11
C GLU A 3 -1.58 17.63 3.85
N ASP A 4 -0.80 16.57 3.79
CA ASP A 4 0.53 16.44 4.36
C ASP A 4 1.53 17.41 3.69
N ILE A 5 1.51 17.48 2.36
CA ILE A 5 2.34 18.40 1.59
C ILE A 5 1.93 19.85 1.86
N ASP A 6 0.62 20.14 1.90
CA ASP A 6 0.11 21.49 2.19
C ASP A 6 0.51 21.95 3.60
N LEU A 7 0.38 21.07 4.59
CA LEU A 7 0.78 21.35 5.97
C LEU A 7 2.28 21.62 6.06
N SER A 8 3.11 20.71 5.54
CA SER A 8 4.56 20.83 5.53
C SER A 8 5.04 22.11 4.84
N TYR A 9 4.43 22.45 3.69
CA TYR A 9 4.76 23.67 2.96
C TYR A 9 4.43 24.94 3.76
N ARG A 10 3.27 24.99 4.43
CA ARG A 10 2.88 26.13 5.27
C ARG A 10 3.81 26.30 6.46
N MET A 11 4.19 25.20 7.11
CA MET A 11 5.13 25.24 8.23
C MET A 11 6.49 25.81 7.80
N VAL A 12 7.03 25.33 6.67
CA VAL A 12 8.30 25.87 6.13
C VAL A 12 8.18 27.35 5.78
N LYS A 13 7.04 27.76 5.22
CA LYS A 13 6.78 29.16 4.86
C LYS A 13 6.74 30.10 6.08
N GLU A 14 6.27 29.61 7.22
CA GLU A 14 6.24 30.33 8.51
C GLU A 14 7.57 30.24 9.28
N GLY A 15 8.63 29.67 8.66
CA GLY A 15 9.97 29.59 9.25
C GLY A 15 10.23 28.34 10.09
N TYR A 16 9.28 27.40 10.15
CA TYR A 16 9.51 26.12 10.81
C TYR A 16 10.32 25.17 9.93
N GLN A 17 10.95 24.16 10.55
CA GLN A 17 11.72 23.12 9.86
C GLN A 17 10.95 21.80 9.88
N ASN A 18 10.96 21.08 8.75
CA ASN A 18 10.48 19.72 8.68
C ASN A 18 11.64 18.76 8.95
N TRP A 19 11.41 17.79 9.83
CA TRP A 19 12.40 16.78 10.17
C TRP A 19 11.95 15.41 9.68
N TYR A 20 12.87 14.68 9.05
CA TYR A 20 12.67 13.27 8.74
C TYR A 20 13.12 12.43 9.93
N LEU A 21 12.21 11.62 10.48
CA LEU A 21 12.51 10.65 11.51
C LEU A 21 12.55 9.26 10.87
N PRO A 22 13.68 8.54 10.90
CA PRO A 22 13.82 7.23 10.30
C PRO A 22 13.22 6.14 11.20
N VAL A 23 11.91 6.22 11.45
CA VAL A 23 11.15 5.21 12.20
C VAL A 23 10.37 4.33 11.27
N ASN A 24 10.34 3.03 11.56
CA ASN A 24 9.51 2.09 10.84
C ASN A 24 8.06 2.25 11.30
N MET A 25 7.15 2.39 10.34
CA MET A 25 5.72 2.40 10.61
C MET A 25 4.99 1.51 9.61
N LEU A 26 3.94 0.86 10.07
CA LEU A 26 3.05 0.09 9.22
C LEU A 26 1.88 0.99 8.79
N HIS A 27 1.77 1.25 7.49
CA HIS A 27 0.67 2.00 6.92
C HIS A 27 -0.24 1.07 6.12
N TYR A 28 -1.35 0.66 6.71
CA TYR A 28 -2.39 -0.08 5.99
C TYR A 28 -3.07 0.84 4.99
N LYS A 29 -2.58 0.77 3.76
CA LYS A 29 -3.11 1.56 2.65
C LYS A 29 -4.16 0.75 1.93
N GLY A 30 -5.38 1.21 1.88
CA GLY A 30 -6.21 0.53 0.94
C GLY A 30 -7.70 0.64 1.01
N GLU A 31 -8.23 1.38 1.94
CA GLU A 31 -9.68 1.55 1.95
C GLU A 31 -10.18 2.42 0.79
N SER A 32 -9.35 3.35 0.30
CA SER A 32 -9.90 4.41 -0.55
C SER A 32 -9.73 4.24 -2.05
N THR A 33 -8.63 3.68 -2.56
CA THR A 33 -8.51 3.59 -4.04
C THR A 33 -7.32 2.76 -4.51
N LYS A 34 -7.54 1.82 -5.43
CA LYS A 34 -6.46 1.11 -6.12
C LYS A 34 -5.58 2.12 -6.87
N LYS A 35 -4.24 2.03 -6.69
CA LYS A 35 -3.25 2.97 -7.30
C LYS A 35 -3.38 3.11 -8.82
N ASP A 36 -3.83 2.06 -9.50
CA ASP A 36 -4.02 2.04 -10.96
C ASP A 36 -5.44 2.41 -11.40
N SER A 37 -6.30 2.83 -10.45
CA SER A 37 -7.63 3.28 -10.83
C SER A 37 -7.57 4.70 -11.40
N MET A 38 -8.36 4.95 -12.43
CA MET A 38 -8.53 6.31 -13.01
C MET A 38 -8.96 7.33 -11.94
N ARG A 39 -9.71 6.87 -10.93
CA ARG A 39 -10.11 7.68 -9.79
C ARG A 39 -8.93 8.12 -8.95
N TYR A 40 -7.97 7.21 -8.65
CA TYR A 40 -6.75 7.56 -7.92
C TYR A 40 -5.94 8.64 -8.65
N VAL A 41 -5.72 8.42 -9.95
CA VAL A 41 -4.99 9.36 -10.80
C VAL A 41 -5.66 10.74 -10.78
N LYS A 42 -6.99 10.78 -10.95
CA LYS A 42 -7.77 12.02 -10.93
C LYS A 42 -7.62 12.75 -9.59
N VAL A 43 -7.90 12.07 -8.46
CA VAL A 43 -7.84 12.67 -7.11
C VAL A 43 -6.43 13.17 -6.77
N PHE A 44 -5.39 12.41 -7.12
CA PHE A 44 -4.01 12.81 -6.91
C PHE A 44 -3.65 14.12 -7.65
N TYR A 45 -4.03 14.20 -8.92
CA TYR A 45 -3.74 15.40 -9.71
C TYR A 45 -4.63 16.60 -9.33
N GLU A 46 -5.87 16.35 -8.93
CA GLU A 46 -6.74 17.42 -8.39
C GLU A 46 -6.14 18.02 -7.10
N ALA A 47 -5.60 17.17 -6.20
CA ALA A 47 -4.91 17.63 -5.00
C ALA A 47 -3.67 18.49 -5.35
N MET A 48 -2.87 18.08 -6.34
CA MET A 48 -1.75 18.88 -6.83
C MET A 48 -2.20 20.22 -7.41
N LEU A 49 -3.27 20.25 -8.19
CA LEU A 49 -3.81 21.49 -8.77
C LEU A 49 -4.34 22.44 -7.69
N ILE A 50 -4.99 21.89 -6.65
CA ILE A 50 -5.46 22.68 -5.50
C ILE A 50 -4.27 23.30 -4.78
N PHE A 51 -3.21 22.51 -4.50
CA PHE A 51 -1.98 23.00 -3.88
C PHE A 51 -1.33 24.12 -4.70
N TYR A 52 -1.16 23.94 -6.01
CA TYR A 52 -0.59 24.95 -6.88
C TYR A 52 -1.45 26.22 -6.94
N ARG A 53 -2.76 26.09 -7.04
CA ARG A 53 -3.67 27.23 -7.05
C ARG A 53 -3.63 28.04 -5.76
N LYS A 54 -3.44 27.35 -4.62
CA LYS A 54 -3.38 27.97 -3.30
C LYS A 54 -2.07 28.72 -3.07
N HIS A 55 -0.95 28.12 -3.44
CA HIS A 55 0.38 28.60 -3.05
C HIS A 55 1.12 29.34 -4.18
N PHE A 56 0.79 29.08 -5.43
CA PHE A 56 1.48 29.63 -6.61
C PHE A 56 0.54 30.25 -7.64
N PRO A 57 -0.29 31.25 -7.27
CA PRO A 57 -1.31 31.81 -8.19
C PRO A 57 -0.73 32.42 -9.46
N ARG A 58 0.48 33.01 -9.38
CA ARG A 58 1.17 33.64 -10.52
C ARG A 58 1.61 32.63 -11.60
N PHE A 59 1.95 31.42 -11.21
CA PHE A 59 2.40 30.35 -12.13
C PHE A 59 1.27 29.47 -12.65
N ARG A 60 0.03 29.74 -12.23
CA ARG A 60 -1.13 28.93 -12.60
C ARG A 60 -1.29 28.80 -14.12
N ALA A 61 -1.18 29.91 -14.85
CA ALA A 61 -1.39 29.93 -16.29
C ALA A 61 -0.36 29.06 -17.05
N VAL A 62 0.86 28.96 -16.53
CA VAL A 62 1.93 28.15 -17.13
C VAL A 62 1.85 26.71 -16.69
N VAL A 63 1.76 26.45 -15.39
CA VAL A 63 1.88 25.10 -14.82
C VAL A 63 0.63 24.25 -15.06
N TYR A 64 -0.56 24.85 -15.04
CA TYR A 64 -1.82 24.13 -15.22
C TYR A 64 -1.90 23.31 -16.52
N PRO A 65 -1.58 23.87 -17.71
CA PRO A 65 -1.63 23.10 -18.96
C PRO A 65 -0.63 21.94 -18.97
N PHE A 66 0.56 22.10 -18.38
CA PHE A 66 1.54 21.00 -18.29
C PHE A 66 1.08 19.87 -17.39
N ILE A 67 0.50 20.19 -16.21
CA ILE A 67 -0.07 19.17 -15.33
C ILE A 67 -1.22 18.44 -16.05
N LYS A 68 -2.12 19.19 -16.71
CA LYS A 68 -3.25 18.62 -17.46
C LYS A 68 -2.77 17.71 -18.59
N LEU A 69 -1.74 18.15 -19.33
CA LEU A 69 -1.12 17.33 -20.37
C LEU A 69 -0.50 16.05 -19.79
N GLY A 70 0.24 16.14 -18.69
CA GLY A 70 0.81 14.97 -18.01
C GLY A 70 -0.26 13.96 -17.57
N VAL A 71 -1.40 14.45 -17.07
CA VAL A 71 -2.56 13.60 -16.72
C VAL A 71 -3.09 12.89 -17.96
N LEU A 72 -3.32 13.61 -19.06
CA LEU A 72 -3.84 13.03 -20.30
C LEU A 72 -2.90 11.97 -20.88
N VAL A 73 -1.60 12.25 -20.92
CA VAL A 73 -0.57 11.29 -21.38
C VAL A 73 -0.59 10.04 -20.52
N ARG A 74 -0.57 10.18 -19.18
CA ARG A 74 -0.62 9.03 -18.28
C ARG A 74 -1.91 8.22 -18.44
N GLN A 75 -3.05 8.87 -18.60
CA GLN A 75 -4.33 8.20 -18.86
C GLN A 75 -4.30 7.45 -20.19
N GLY A 76 -3.80 8.06 -21.23
CA GLY A 76 -3.65 7.42 -22.54
C GLY A 76 -2.75 6.18 -22.49
N LEU A 77 -1.59 6.28 -21.80
CA LEU A 77 -0.68 5.16 -21.58
C LEU A 77 -1.34 4.03 -20.76
N ALA A 78 -2.13 4.36 -19.74
CA ALA A 78 -2.82 3.36 -18.94
C ALA A 78 -3.90 2.61 -19.77
N VAL A 79 -4.64 3.32 -20.62
CA VAL A 79 -5.60 2.71 -21.55
C VAL A 79 -4.87 1.84 -22.58
N ALA A 80 -3.80 2.34 -23.18
CA ALA A 80 -2.99 1.60 -24.14
C ALA A 80 -2.42 0.29 -23.52
N ARG A 81 -1.88 0.35 -22.29
CA ARG A 81 -1.40 -0.85 -21.57
C ARG A 81 -2.53 -1.84 -21.31
N ARG A 82 -3.73 -1.38 -20.93
CA ARG A 82 -4.88 -2.26 -20.72
C ARG A 82 -5.35 -2.94 -22.00
N LEU A 83 -5.38 -2.21 -23.11
CA LEU A 83 -5.72 -2.78 -24.41
C LEU A 83 -4.66 -3.81 -24.83
N PHE A 84 -3.39 -3.47 -24.68
CA PHE A 84 -2.28 -4.39 -25.00
C PHE A 84 -2.32 -5.64 -24.12
N SER A 85 -2.56 -5.50 -22.81
CA SER A 85 -2.67 -6.65 -21.91
C SER A 85 -3.89 -7.55 -22.20
N ARG A 86 -4.99 -6.97 -22.70
CA ARG A 86 -6.15 -7.77 -23.15
C ARG A 86 -5.87 -8.54 -24.44
N LEU A 87 -5.08 -7.98 -25.33
CA LEU A 87 -4.76 -8.60 -26.63
C LEU A 87 -3.64 -9.64 -26.52
N PHE A 88 -2.66 -9.41 -25.63
CA PHE A 88 -1.43 -10.19 -25.54
C PHE A 88 -1.13 -10.75 -24.14
N GLY A 89 -1.91 -10.38 -23.12
CA GLY A 89 -1.68 -10.80 -21.74
C GLY A 89 -2.16 -12.23 -21.47
N LYS A 90 -1.25 -13.12 -21.07
CA LYS A 90 -1.62 -14.37 -20.41
C LYS A 90 -2.23 -14.06 -19.06
N SER A 91 -3.43 -14.56 -18.79
CA SER A 91 -4.03 -14.57 -17.46
C SER A 91 -3.17 -15.43 -16.53
N SER A 92 -2.35 -14.81 -15.70
CA SER A 92 -1.67 -15.49 -14.59
C SER A 92 -2.51 -15.32 -13.33
N THR A 93 -2.79 -16.41 -12.65
CA THR A 93 -3.35 -16.35 -11.27
C THR A 93 -2.40 -15.54 -10.41
N PRO A 94 -2.93 -14.67 -9.52
CA PRO A 94 -2.10 -13.91 -8.59
C PRO A 94 -1.16 -14.82 -7.79
N ILE A 95 0.06 -14.37 -7.54
CA ILE A 95 1.08 -15.14 -6.80
C ILE A 95 0.57 -15.41 -5.37
N GLU A 96 -0.20 -14.48 -4.80
CA GLU A 96 -0.82 -14.59 -3.49
C GLU A 96 -1.67 -15.87 -3.34
N ASP A 97 -2.46 -16.24 -4.35
CA ASP A 97 -3.31 -17.43 -4.34
C ASP A 97 -2.51 -18.75 -4.42
N ARG A 98 -1.23 -18.67 -4.80
CA ARG A 98 -0.33 -19.83 -4.93
C ARG A 98 0.69 -19.93 -3.80
N ALA A 99 0.83 -18.87 -3.02
CA ALA A 99 1.80 -18.81 -1.93
C ALA A 99 1.31 -19.63 -0.74
N GLY A 100 2.21 -20.42 -0.16
CA GLY A 100 1.94 -21.17 1.07
C GLY A 100 1.69 -20.25 2.26
N TRP A 101 0.96 -20.73 3.24
CA TRP A 101 0.70 -20.01 4.48
C TRP A 101 1.79 -20.22 5.53
N VAL A 102 2.09 -19.15 6.27
CA VAL A 102 2.95 -19.16 7.45
C VAL A 102 2.17 -18.51 8.58
N ILE A 103 2.05 -19.15 9.72
CA ILE A 103 1.34 -18.61 10.90
C ILE A 103 2.34 -18.36 12.02
N LEU A 104 2.50 -17.10 12.39
CA LEU A 104 3.30 -16.67 13.53
C LEU A 104 2.38 -16.41 14.73
N SER A 105 2.29 -17.41 15.61
CA SER A 105 1.46 -17.38 16.81
C SER A 105 2.02 -18.34 17.86
N SER A 106 1.73 -18.07 19.13
CA SER A 106 1.96 -19.03 20.22
C SER A 106 1.01 -20.22 20.17
N LYS A 107 -0.13 -20.08 19.46
CA LYS A 107 -1.17 -21.12 19.27
C LYS A 107 -1.56 -21.24 17.80
N PRO A 108 -0.64 -21.66 16.92
CA PRO A 108 -0.85 -21.62 15.47
C PRO A 108 -2.04 -22.46 15.00
N ASP A 109 -2.28 -23.63 15.62
CA ASP A 109 -3.42 -24.50 15.26
C ASP A 109 -4.78 -23.84 15.55
N ALA A 110 -4.88 -23.09 16.66
CA ALA A 110 -6.10 -22.38 17.00
C ALA A 110 -6.40 -21.25 15.99
N VAL A 111 -5.36 -20.50 15.62
CA VAL A 111 -5.46 -19.44 14.60
C VAL A 111 -5.78 -20.05 13.23
N ALA A 112 -5.11 -21.11 12.83
CA ALA A 112 -5.36 -21.82 11.57
C ALA A 112 -6.83 -22.27 11.46
N LYS A 113 -7.36 -22.88 12.55
CA LYS A 113 -8.75 -23.29 12.61
C LYS A 113 -9.73 -22.13 12.53
N ALA A 114 -9.45 -21.02 13.22
CA ALA A 114 -10.30 -19.82 13.22
C ALA A 114 -10.38 -19.18 11.84
N VAL A 115 -9.27 -19.16 11.08
CA VAL A 115 -9.18 -18.54 9.74
C VAL A 115 -9.50 -19.54 8.62
N GLY A 116 -9.54 -20.84 8.90
CA GLY A 116 -9.83 -21.88 7.91
C GLY A 116 -8.63 -22.29 7.06
N ILE A 117 -7.40 -22.04 7.53
CA ILE A 117 -6.16 -22.46 6.86
C ILE A 117 -5.88 -23.92 7.25
N LYS A 118 -5.68 -24.79 6.24
CA LYS A 118 -5.45 -26.22 6.47
C LYS A 118 -3.96 -26.56 6.56
N ASP A 119 -3.16 -25.99 5.67
CA ASP A 119 -1.72 -26.28 5.56
C ASP A 119 -0.94 -24.98 5.79
N TYR A 120 -0.01 -25.01 6.73
CA TYR A 120 0.82 -23.85 7.05
C TYR A 120 2.16 -24.26 7.65
N ALA A 121 3.14 -23.35 7.55
CA ALA A 121 4.42 -23.41 8.26
C ALA A 121 4.41 -22.45 9.45
N THR A 122 5.35 -22.62 10.37
CA THR A 122 5.53 -21.74 11.55
C THR A 122 6.76 -20.85 11.45
N LYS A 123 7.49 -20.93 10.33
CA LYS A 123 8.67 -20.10 10.06
C LYS A 123 8.59 -19.50 8.67
N ILE A 124 8.95 -18.23 8.57
CA ILE A 124 9.03 -17.54 7.28
C ILE A 124 10.19 -18.15 6.47
N PRO A 125 9.96 -18.59 5.23
CA PRO A 125 11.01 -19.15 4.39
C PRO A 125 12.07 -18.07 4.05
N GLU A 126 13.32 -18.49 3.87
CA GLU A 126 14.39 -17.58 3.48
C GLU A 126 14.15 -16.94 2.11
N SER A 127 13.55 -17.68 1.19
CA SER A 127 13.20 -17.23 -0.16
C SER A 127 11.85 -17.78 -0.62
N GLY A 128 11.23 -17.11 -1.60
CA GLY A 128 9.98 -17.53 -2.22
C GLY A 128 8.76 -16.78 -1.69
N ALA A 129 7.62 -17.11 -2.33
CA ALA A 129 6.34 -16.50 -2.01
C ALA A 129 5.72 -17.10 -0.74
N ALA A 130 5.19 -16.26 0.13
CA ALA A 130 4.50 -16.68 1.35
C ALA A 130 3.41 -15.70 1.76
N ASN A 131 2.28 -16.23 2.23
CA ASN A 131 1.27 -15.50 2.99
C ASN A 131 1.61 -15.63 4.48
N VAL A 132 2.01 -14.55 5.13
CA VAL A 132 2.43 -14.55 6.53
C VAL A 132 1.33 -13.94 7.38
N LEU A 133 0.69 -14.77 8.21
CA LEU A 133 -0.32 -14.37 9.17
C LEU A 133 0.31 -14.21 10.55
N ILE A 134 0.23 -13.01 11.12
CA ILE A 134 0.79 -12.69 12.44
C ILE A 134 -0.37 -12.46 13.40
N ASP A 135 -0.35 -13.18 14.50
CA ASP A 135 -1.35 -13.10 15.58
C ASP A 135 -0.98 -11.99 16.56
N ASP A 136 -1.85 -10.99 16.72
CA ASP A 136 -1.63 -9.84 17.61
C ASP A 136 -1.72 -10.20 19.10
N ALA A 137 -2.35 -11.30 19.46
CA ALA A 137 -2.34 -11.79 20.85
C ALA A 137 -0.98 -12.39 21.25
N SER A 138 -0.17 -12.81 20.28
CA SER A 138 1.13 -13.43 20.50
C SER A 138 2.32 -12.50 20.28
N HIS A 139 2.10 -11.35 19.62
CA HIS A 139 3.14 -10.41 19.24
C HIS A 139 2.71 -8.96 19.51
N SER A 140 3.61 -8.17 20.11
CA SER A 140 3.39 -6.74 20.23
C SER A 140 3.41 -6.06 18.84
N TYR A 141 2.77 -4.91 18.70
CA TYR A 141 2.79 -4.15 17.45
C TYR A 141 4.21 -3.79 16.98
N GLU A 142 5.13 -3.54 17.92
CA GLU A 142 6.54 -3.31 17.60
C GLU A 142 7.18 -4.57 16.97
N GLN A 143 6.90 -5.75 17.53
CA GLN A 143 7.38 -7.03 16.98
C GLN A 143 6.76 -7.32 15.61
N ILE A 144 5.47 -7.01 15.41
CA ILE A 144 4.79 -7.16 14.13
C ILE A 144 5.46 -6.27 13.07
N VAL A 145 5.64 -4.98 13.37
CA VAL A 145 6.29 -4.03 12.46
C VAL A 145 7.73 -4.45 12.16
N GLY A 146 8.50 -4.85 13.18
CA GLY A 146 9.87 -5.35 13.03
C GLY A 146 9.94 -6.59 12.13
N THR A 147 9.04 -7.55 12.34
CA THR A 147 8.94 -8.78 11.53
C THR A 147 8.64 -8.46 10.07
N ILE A 148 7.69 -7.57 9.80
CA ILE A 148 7.34 -7.13 8.45
C ILE A 148 8.53 -6.42 7.81
N ALA A 149 9.17 -5.47 8.50
CA ALA A 149 10.30 -4.71 7.98
C ALA A 149 11.49 -5.63 7.62
N ALA A 150 11.81 -6.59 8.48
CA ALA A 150 12.92 -7.52 8.29
C ALA A 150 12.68 -8.54 7.16
N ASN A 151 11.41 -8.88 6.90
CA ASN A 151 11.05 -9.96 5.95
C ASN A 151 10.34 -9.45 4.69
N HIS A 152 10.23 -8.14 4.49
CA HIS A 152 9.53 -7.57 3.34
C HIS A 152 10.20 -7.98 2.02
N SER A 153 9.40 -8.52 1.10
CA SER A 153 9.77 -8.77 -0.30
C SER A 153 8.55 -8.65 -1.20
N LYS A 154 8.77 -8.65 -2.52
CA LYS A 154 7.67 -8.54 -3.52
C LYS A 154 6.72 -9.73 -3.51
N ASP A 155 7.18 -10.87 -3.03
CA ASP A 155 6.45 -12.13 -3.06
C ASP A 155 5.96 -12.57 -1.68
N ARG A 156 6.04 -11.68 -0.67
CA ARG A 156 5.55 -11.92 0.68
C ARG A 156 4.41 -11.01 1.04
N PHE A 157 3.33 -11.61 1.51
CA PHE A 157 2.07 -10.96 1.83
C PHE A 157 1.82 -11.10 3.32
N PHE A 158 1.79 -9.97 4.05
CA PHE A 158 1.63 -9.97 5.49
C PHE A 158 0.20 -9.66 5.88
N HIS A 159 -0.37 -10.49 6.73
CA HIS A 159 -1.71 -10.37 7.28
C HIS A 159 -1.61 -10.30 8.79
N ILE A 160 -2.53 -9.59 9.44
CA ILE A 160 -2.61 -9.55 10.90
C ILE A 160 -3.94 -10.18 11.31
N TYR A 161 -3.87 -11.16 12.21
CA TYR A 161 -5.04 -11.71 12.86
C TYR A 161 -5.30 -10.93 14.14
N ALA A 162 -6.38 -10.13 14.14
CA ALA A 162 -6.86 -9.41 15.31
C ALA A 162 -7.67 -10.36 16.19
N ASN A 163 -7.03 -10.92 17.21
CA ASN A 163 -7.57 -12.03 18.01
C ASN A 163 -8.87 -11.67 18.73
N GLU A 164 -8.98 -10.44 19.29
CA GLU A 164 -10.17 -10.00 19.99
C GLU A 164 -11.42 -9.95 19.10
N SER A 165 -11.26 -9.56 17.83
CA SER A 165 -12.36 -9.43 16.87
C SER A 165 -12.55 -10.65 15.98
N GLY A 166 -11.57 -11.55 15.92
CA GLY A 166 -11.53 -12.68 15.01
C GLY A 166 -11.38 -12.29 13.54
N ILE A 167 -10.90 -11.08 13.26
CA ILE A 167 -10.80 -10.53 11.90
C ILE A 167 -9.35 -10.65 11.39
N VAL A 168 -9.21 -11.05 10.13
CA VAL A 168 -7.93 -10.97 9.42
C VAL A 168 -7.84 -9.66 8.66
N ILE A 169 -6.86 -8.86 9.04
CA ILE A 169 -6.54 -7.62 8.35
C ILE A 169 -5.54 -7.96 7.24
N THR A 170 -6.00 -7.87 6.01
CA THR A 170 -5.20 -8.17 4.81
C THR A 170 -4.85 -6.88 4.10
N PRO A 171 -3.56 -6.62 3.80
CA PRO A 171 -3.21 -5.48 2.96
C PRO A 171 -3.77 -5.70 1.56
N LYS A 172 -4.56 -4.75 1.05
CA LYS A 172 -4.98 -4.80 -0.36
C LYS A 172 -3.75 -4.65 -1.25
N MET A 173 -3.41 -5.74 -1.92
CA MET A 173 -2.39 -5.73 -2.96
C MET A 173 -2.90 -4.95 -4.18
N ASN A 174 -2.08 -4.04 -4.65
CA ASN A 174 -2.34 -3.25 -5.87
C ASN A 174 -1.58 -3.81 -7.06
#